data_82600ed1afaef829d22dc002a27d0bc4
#
_entry.id   82600ed1afaef829d22dc002a27d0bc4
#
_cell.length_a   1.000
_cell.length_b   1.000
_cell.length_c   1.000
_cell.angle_alpha   90.00
_cell.angle_beta   90.00
_cell.angle_gamma   90.00
#
_symmetry.space_group_name_H-M   'P 1'
#
loop_
_entity.id
_entity.type
_entity.pdbx_description
1 polymer ?
#
loop_
_entity_poly.entity_id
_entity_poly.type
_entity_poly.pdbx_seq_one_letter_code
_entity_poly.pdbx_strand_id
1 'polypeptide(L)'
;MIYRKFLTVFSVAALLLTQACSTLDQPKAAAPESAPAVAAPAAKPEPPSRSFEKETLYELLLAEFAGKRNRADVALGKYLKQAHETRDPQVVERAAYIARYLGAHQATLDAAMLWVEIDPENAAPRELAATELIRFGKLDEALEQIDLLMAHDGTVNFEFLLQATRSSDMDTRKRVLQKLTEYTHSRRDEKLWFAKGSLEAMNGNHEKAIAVIANAETAKVRPFTLFDALRGRFRVRIRRVTWSDFGMFHAVAETC
;
A
#
# COMPACT_ATOMS: atom_id res chain seq x y z
N MET A 1 -54.55 14.84 12.27
CA MET A 1 -54.73 15.46 13.60
C MET A 1 -53.62 15.06 14.59
N ILE A 2 -52.55 14.40 14.16
CA ILE A 2 -51.43 13.89 14.98
C ILE A 2 -50.18 14.82 14.94
N TYR A 3 -50.01 15.61 13.90
CA TYR A 3 -48.84 16.48 13.71
C TYR A 3 -48.84 17.76 14.59
N ARG A 4 -49.98 18.17 15.13
CA ARG A 4 -50.08 19.39 15.98
C ARG A 4 -49.71 19.18 17.44
N LYS A 5 -49.59 17.92 17.91
CA LYS A 5 -49.21 17.61 19.30
C LYS A 5 -47.71 17.39 19.49
N PHE A 6 -46.95 17.21 18.40
CA PHE A 6 -45.50 17.06 18.49
C PHE A 6 -44.72 18.38 18.53
N LEU A 7 -45.34 19.48 18.04
CA LEU A 7 -44.68 20.81 18.03
C LEU A 7 -44.70 21.51 19.38
N THR A 8 -45.63 21.16 20.28
CA THR A 8 -45.76 21.82 21.60
C THR A 8 -44.85 21.20 22.68
N VAL A 9 -44.39 19.97 22.50
CA VAL A 9 -43.50 19.31 23.47
C VAL A 9 -42.02 19.73 23.26
N PHE A 10 -41.66 20.09 22.04
CA PHE A 10 -40.29 20.53 21.73
C PHE A 10 -39.98 21.97 22.12
N SER A 11 -41.04 22.85 22.26
CA SER A 11 -40.85 24.24 22.67
C SER A 11 -40.72 24.44 24.19
N VAL A 12 -41.15 23.49 25.02
CA VAL A 12 -41.02 23.58 26.47
C VAL A 12 -39.68 23.05 26.98
N ALA A 13 -39.06 22.12 26.26
CA ALA A 13 -37.73 21.58 26.60
C ALA A 13 -36.56 22.55 26.31
N ALA A 14 -36.75 23.53 25.43
CA ALA A 14 -35.71 24.49 25.06
C ALA A 14 -35.62 25.70 26.03
N LEU A 15 -36.58 25.90 26.91
CA LEU A 15 -36.60 27.06 27.84
C LEU A 15 -36.06 26.77 29.26
N LEU A 16 -35.69 25.54 29.55
CA LEU A 16 -35.19 25.13 30.88
C LEU A 16 -33.66 24.98 30.98
N LEU A 17 -32.91 25.32 29.92
CA LEU A 17 -31.45 25.17 29.88
C LEU A 17 -30.65 26.47 30.04
N THR A 18 -31.28 27.60 30.38
CA THR A 18 -30.59 28.90 30.49
C THR A 18 -30.42 29.46 31.89
N GLN A 19 -30.64 28.69 32.97
CA GLN A 19 -30.42 29.18 34.33
C GLN A 19 -29.55 28.24 35.17
N ALA A 20 -28.30 28.10 34.80
CA ALA A 20 -27.29 27.49 35.67
C ALA A 20 -25.93 28.17 35.45
N CYS A 21 -25.84 29.46 35.68
CA CYS A 21 -24.59 30.19 35.86
C CYS A 21 -24.71 31.09 37.07
N SER A 22 -24.44 30.58 38.25
CA SER A 22 -23.96 31.41 39.34
C SER A 22 -23.37 30.52 40.47
N THR A 23 -22.17 30.90 40.89
CA THR A 23 -21.49 30.55 42.13
C THR A 23 -20.89 29.14 42.20
N LEU A 24 -19.68 28.98 41.66
CA LEU A 24 -18.69 28.05 42.19
C LEU A 24 -17.56 28.86 42.79
N ASP A 25 -17.46 28.79 44.13
CA ASP A 25 -16.32 29.26 44.92
C ASP A 25 -15.03 28.67 44.32
N GLN A 26 -14.06 29.52 44.01
CA GLN A 26 -12.73 29.11 43.59
C GLN A 26 -11.98 28.58 44.82
N PRO A 27 -11.57 27.31 44.86
CA PRO A 27 -10.54 26.88 45.76
C PRO A 27 -9.19 27.44 45.26
N LYS A 28 -8.50 28.10 46.15
CA LYS A 28 -7.15 28.65 46.03
C LYS A 28 -6.20 27.70 45.34
N ALA A 29 -5.72 28.14 44.17
CA ALA A 29 -4.80 27.37 43.34
C ALA A 29 -3.55 26.96 44.10
N ALA A 30 -3.36 25.66 44.32
CA ALA A 30 -2.06 25.08 44.56
C ALA A 30 -1.26 25.18 43.24
N ALA A 31 0.01 25.55 43.33
CA ALA A 31 0.90 25.67 42.18
C ALA A 31 0.93 24.36 41.40
N PRO A 32 0.86 24.40 40.06
CA PRO A 32 0.93 23.19 39.25
C PRO A 32 2.34 22.59 39.39
N GLU A 33 2.37 21.42 40.00
CA GLU A 33 3.50 20.50 39.91
C GLU A 33 3.80 20.25 38.45
N SER A 34 4.99 20.56 37.99
CA SER A 34 5.41 20.46 36.59
C SER A 34 5.23 19.04 36.08
N ALA A 35 4.21 18.82 35.27
CA ALA A 35 4.08 17.59 34.49
C ALA A 35 5.35 17.39 33.64
N PRO A 36 5.90 16.17 33.54
CA PRO A 36 7.06 15.91 32.70
C PRO A 36 6.73 16.34 31.28
N ALA A 37 7.54 17.22 30.73
CA ALA A 37 7.43 17.66 29.33
C ALA A 37 7.47 16.42 28.43
N VAL A 38 6.36 16.12 27.80
CA VAL A 38 6.34 15.14 26.71
C VAL A 38 7.28 15.70 25.65
N ALA A 39 8.41 15.03 25.45
CA ALA A 39 9.37 15.39 24.42
C ALA A 39 8.64 15.45 23.08
N ALA A 40 8.62 16.62 22.44
CA ALA A 40 8.10 16.77 21.10
C ALA A 40 8.81 15.77 20.18
N PRO A 41 8.10 15.08 19.28
CA PRO A 41 8.73 14.19 18.30
C PRO A 41 9.86 14.95 17.62
N ALA A 42 11.07 14.37 17.60
CA ALA A 42 12.21 14.97 16.93
C ALA A 42 11.81 15.35 15.51
N ALA A 43 11.88 16.63 15.17
CA ALA A 43 11.58 17.13 13.84
C ALA A 43 12.49 16.36 12.87
N LYS A 44 11.89 15.74 11.84
CA LYS A 44 12.66 15.16 10.73
C LYS A 44 13.61 16.25 10.23
N PRO A 45 14.90 15.94 9.98
CA PRO A 45 15.81 16.91 9.42
C PRO A 45 15.20 17.44 8.12
N GLU A 46 15.04 18.77 8.03
CA GLU A 46 14.57 19.40 6.80
C GLU A 46 15.59 19.07 5.72
N PRO A 47 15.13 18.63 4.54
CA PRO A 47 16.01 18.38 3.42
C PRO A 47 16.76 19.71 3.11
N PRO A 48 18.05 19.64 2.71
CA PRO A 48 18.83 20.83 2.43
C PRO A 48 18.10 21.69 1.39
N SER A 49 17.76 22.92 1.74
CA SER A 49 17.09 23.86 0.84
C SER A 49 18.02 24.20 -0.32
N ARG A 50 17.62 23.84 -1.54
CA ARG A 50 18.31 24.18 -2.77
C ARG A 50 17.51 25.26 -3.48
N SER A 51 18.14 26.37 -3.82
CA SER A 51 17.49 27.42 -4.61
C SER A 51 17.38 26.98 -6.07
N PHE A 52 16.18 27.07 -6.63
CA PHE A 52 15.96 26.90 -8.06
C PHE A 52 16.37 28.15 -8.82
N GLU A 53 16.80 27.98 -10.06
CA GLU A 53 16.96 29.10 -11.00
C GLU A 53 15.62 29.79 -11.25
N LYS A 54 15.65 31.08 -11.63
CA LYS A 54 14.41 31.85 -11.83
C LYS A 54 13.48 31.24 -12.86
N GLU A 55 14.02 30.68 -13.93
CA GLU A 55 13.26 30.02 -14.98
C GLU A 55 12.56 28.75 -14.47
N THR A 56 13.27 27.90 -13.71
CA THR A 56 12.71 26.72 -13.07
C THR A 56 11.55 27.07 -12.13
N LEU A 57 11.74 28.09 -11.28
CA LEU A 57 10.72 28.58 -10.38
C LEU A 57 9.47 29.06 -11.14
N TYR A 58 9.67 29.82 -12.22
CA TYR A 58 8.58 30.29 -13.07
C TYR A 58 7.81 29.12 -13.70
N GLU A 59 8.50 28.14 -14.26
CA GLU A 59 7.89 26.95 -14.88
C GLU A 59 7.11 26.10 -13.87
N LEU A 60 7.64 25.90 -12.65
CA LEU A 60 6.94 25.19 -11.58
C LEU A 60 5.70 25.94 -11.09
N LEU A 61 5.76 27.27 -10.98
CA LEU A 61 4.59 28.10 -10.65
C LEU A 61 3.51 27.98 -11.74
N LEU A 62 3.89 28.03 -13.01
CA LEU A 62 2.94 27.82 -14.11
C LEU A 62 2.30 26.44 -14.05
N ALA A 63 3.08 25.39 -13.70
CA ALA A 63 2.55 24.04 -13.52
C ALA A 63 1.50 23.99 -12.40
N GLU A 64 1.76 24.62 -11.25
CA GLU A 64 0.81 24.69 -10.14
C GLU A 64 -0.48 25.47 -10.51
N PHE A 65 -0.33 26.60 -11.23
CA PHE A 65 -1.51 27.33 -11.73
C PHE A 65 -2.31 26.54 -12.75
N ALA A 66 -1.65 25.77 -13.62
CA ALA A 66 -2.33 24.88 -14.56
C ALA A 66 -3.12 23.79 -13.80
N GLY A 67 -2.49 23.16 -12.82
CA GLY A 67 -3.14 22.16 -11.97
C GLY A 67 -4.40 22.69 -11.26
N LYS A 68 -4.32 23.90 -10.67
CA LYS A 68 -5.47 24.57 -10.03
C LYS A 68 -6.60 24.90 -10.99
N ARG A 69 -6.31 25.02 -12.29
CA ARG A 69 -7.30 25.27 -13.36
C ARG A 69 -7.74 23.99 -14.06
N ASN A 70 -7.55 22.82 -13.45
CA ASN A 70 -7.87 21.51 -13.99
C ASN A 70 -7.14 21.18 -15.31
N ARG A 71 -5.97 21.79 -15.56
CA ARG A 71 -5.09 21.52 -16.69
C ARG A 71 -3.89 20.68 -16.22
N ALA A 72 -4.22 19.50 -15.64
CA ALA A 72 -3.21 18.57 -15.14
C ALA A 72 -2.29 18.04 -16.27
N ASP A 73 -2.77 18.02 -17.51
CA ASP A 73 -2.00 17.72 -18.71
C ASP A 73 -0.83 18.72 -18.92
N VAL A 74 -1.12 20.00 -18.79
CA VAL A 74 -0.10 21.07 -18.89
C VAL A 74 0.85 21.01 -17.70
N ALA A 75 0.30 20.80 -16.48
CA ALA A 75 1.11 20.68 -15.29
C ALA A 75 2.11 19.50 -15.41
N LEU A 76 1.66 18.35 -15.89
CA LEU A 76 2.50 17.17 -16.10
C LEU A 76 3.68 17.47 -17.03
N GLY A 77 3.41 18.06 -18.20
CA GLY A 77 4.47 18.38 -19.16
C GLY A 77 5.56 19.29 -18.58
N LYS A 78 5.15 20.30 -17.79
CA LYS A 78 6.08 21.19 -17.11
C LYS A 78 6.86 20.50 -15.99
N TYR A 79 6.18 19.72 -15.16
CA TYR A 79 6.83 18.97 -14.09
C TYR A 79 7.81 17.93 -14.62
N LEU A 80 7.48 17.18 -15.67
CA LEU A 80 8.39 16.21 -16.29
C LEU A 80 9.65 16.91 -16.84
N LYS A 81 9.48 18.03 -17.54
CA LYS A 81 10.62 18.82 -18.03
C LYS A 81 11.52 19.23 -16.87
N GLN A 82 10.95 19.85 -15.84
CA GLN A 82 11.73 20.33 -14.70
C GLN A 82 12.33 19.20 -13.86
N ALA A 83 11.67 18.03 -13.79
CA ALA A 83 12.21 16.84 -13.14
C ALA A 83 13.53 16.38 -13.77
N HIS A 84 13.61 16.36 -15.11
CA HIS A 84 14.83 16.00 -15.82
C HIS A 84 15.92 17.07 -15.69
N GLU A 85 15.57 18.35 -15.74
CA GLU A 85 16.52 19.47 -15.67
C GLU A 85 17.12 19.63 -14.27
N THR A 86 16.28 19.57 -13.24
CA THR A 86 16.70 19.83 -11.86
C THR A 86 17.21 18.60 -11.13
N ARG A 87 16.74 17.41 -11.50
CA ARG A 87 16.92 16.15 -10.75
C ARG A 87 16.61 16.32 -9.25
N ASP A 88 15.61 17.14 -8.95
CA ASP A 88 15.16 17.37 -7.60
C ASP A 88 14.12 16.30 -7.21
N PRO A 89 14.31 15.57 -6.07
CA PRO A 89 13.42 14.49 -5.68
C PRO A 89 11.96 14.91 -5.55
N GLN A 90 11.68 16.12 -5.04
CA GLN A 90 10.30 16.57 -4.84
C GLN A 90 9.63 16.93 -6.17
N VAL A 91 10.39 17.49 -7.12
CA VAL A 91 9.88 17.80 -8.47
C VAL A 91 9.56 16.52 -9.22
N VAL A 92 10.43 15.50 -9.14
CA VAL A 92 10.21 14.18 -9.77
C VAL A 92 9.05 13.45 -9.13
N GLU A 93 8.97 13.45 -7.81
CA GLU A 93 7.83 12.88 -7.05
C GLU A 93 6.51 13.49 -7.53
N ARG A 94 6.46 14.82 -7.63
CA ARG A 94 5.27 15.52 -8.08
C ARG A 94 4.90 15.16 -9.51
N ALA A 95 5.87 15.07 -10.42
CA ALA A 95 5.66 14.62 -11.80
C ALA A 95 5.06 13.21 -11.85
N ALA A 96 5.64 12.26 -11.09
CA ALA A 96 5.19 10.87 -11.04
C ALA A 96 3.73 10.75 -10.54
N TYR A 97 3.37 11.49 -9.50
CA TYR A 97 2.01 11.45 -8.97
C TYR A 97 0.97 12.12 -9.88
N ILE A 98 1.33 13.20 -10.57
CA ILE A 98 0.45 13.82 -11.58
C ILE A 98 0.25 12.85 -12.76
N ALA A 99 1.33 12.22 -13.25
CA ALA A 99 1.26 11.23 -14.32
C ALA A 99 0.34 10.06 -13.94
N ARG A 100 0.50 9.53 -12.71
CA ARG A 100 -0.36 8.46 -12.18
C ARG A 100 -1.82 8.89 -12.08
N TYR A 101 -2.09 10.10 -11.60
CA TYR A 101 -3.44 10.64 -11.50
C TYR A 101 -4.13 10.74 -12.87
N LEU A 102 -3.40 11.10 -13.90
CA LEU A 102 -3.90 11.18 -15.28
C LEU A 102 -3.98 9.82 -15.98
N GLY A 103 -3.51 8.74 -15.36
CA GLY A 103 -3.41 7.44 -16.02
C GLY A 103 -2.38 7.41 -17.16
N ALA A 104 -1.42 8.34 -17.16
CA ALA A 104 -0.35 8.43 -18.14
C ALA A 104 0.76 7.41 -17.79
N HIS A 105 0.47 6.11 -17.98
CA HIS A 105 1.27 5.01 -17.47
C HIS A 105 2.74 5.05 -17.88
N GLN A 106 3.04 5.39 -19.15
CA GLN A 106 4.44 5.50 -19.59
C GLN A 106 5.15 6.64 -18.87
N ALA A 107 4.54 7.82 -18.80
CA ALA A 107 5.12 8.96 -18.08
C ALA A 107 5.27 8.67 -16.58
N THR A 108 4.36 7.88 -16.00
CA THR A 108 4.47 7.42 -14.60
C THR A 108 5.69 6.54 -14.42
N LEU A 109 5.91 5.58 -15.32
CA LEU A 109 7.08 4.70 -15.27
C LEU A 109 8.38 5.49 -15.44
N ASP A 110 8.45 6.37 -16.45
CA ASP A 110 9.63 7.17 -16.73
C ASP A 110 10.00 8.07 -15.54
N ALA A 111 9.02 8.75 -14.95
CA ALA A 111 9.22 9.57 -13.77
C ALA A 111 9.60 8.74 -12.54
N ALA A 112 8.98 7.57 -12.34
CA ALA A 112 9.31 6.69 -11.22
C ALA A 112 10.74 6.14 -11.33
N MET A 113 11.17 5.75 -12.52
CA MET A 113 12.56 5.27 -12.74
C MET A 113 13.57 6.39 -12.53
N LEU A 114 13.30 7.62 -13.01
CA LEU A 114 14.14 8.78 -12.71
C LEU A 114 14.20 9.06 -11.21
N TRP A 115 13.08 8.92 -10.49
CA TRP A 115 13.05 9.11 -9.06
C TRP A 115 13.85 8.03 -8.31
N VAL A 116 13.79 6.77 -8.76
CA VAL A 116 14.65 5.68 -8.22
C VAL A 116 16.14 6.02 -8.37
N GLU A 117 16.55 6.63 -9.49
CA GLU A 117 17.94 7.05 -9.70
C GLU A 117 18.38 8.17 -8.76
N ILE A 118 17.48 9.10 -8.45
CA ILE A 118 17.78 10.30 -7.64
C ILE A 118 17.76 9.96 -6.16
N ASP A 119 16.80 9.11 -5.72
CA ASP A 119 16.57 8.75 -4.33
C ASP A 119 16.43 7.23 -4.19
N PRO A 120 17.55 6.48 -4.29
CA PRO A 120 17.53 5.02 -4.33
C PRO A 120 17.08 4.35 -3.03
N GLU A 121 17.15 5.04 -1.89
CA GLU A 121 16.72 4.52 -0.59
C GLU A 121 15.20 4.64 -0.39
N ASN A 122 14.51 5.37 -1.22
CA ASN A 122 13.08 5.59 -1.13
C ASN A 122 12.32 4.41 -1.75
N ALA A 123 11.44 3.81 -0.96
CA ALA A 123 10.61 2.68 -1.43
C ALA A 123 9.51 3.12 -2.41
N ALA A 124 8.97 4.35 -2.27
CA ALA A 124 7.82 4.80 -3.04
C ALA A 124 8.01 4.80 -4.57
N PRO A 125 9.12 5.31 -5.14
CA PRO A 125 9.35 5.24 -6.57
C PRO A 125 9.48 3.80 -7.09
N ARG A 126 10.11 2.90 -6.32
CA ARG A 126 10.23 1.49 -6.70
C ARG A 126 8.89 0.77 -6.72
N GLU A 127 8.01 1.06 -5.76
CA GLU A 127 6.65 0.53 -5.73
C GLU A 127 5.85 0.98 -6.95
N LEU A 128 5.98 2.26 -7.31
CA LEU A 128 5.34 2.83 -8.48
C LEU A 128 5.89 2.23 -9.78
N ALA A 129 7.21 2.14 -9.91
CA ALA A 129 7.88 1.53 -11.06
C ALA A 129 7.50 0.05 -11.21
N ALA A 130 7.56 -0.74 -10.14
CA ALA A 130 7.14 -2.15 -10.17
C ALA A 130 5.69 -2.30 -10.63
N THR A 131 4.79 -1.45 -10.15
CA THR A 131 3.38 -1.49 -10.55
C THR A 131 3.20 -1.22 -12.05
N GLU A 132 3.88 -0.22 -12.59
CA GLU A 132 3.77 0.10 -14.02
C GLU A 132 4.50 -0.93 -14.90
N LEU A 133 5.65 -1.45 -14.47
CA LEU A 133 6.34 -2.55 -15.16
C LEU A 133 5.46 -3.81 -15.25
N ILE A 134 4.76 -4.16 -14.16
CA ILE A 134 3.77 -5.26 -14.18
C ILE A 134 2.67 -4.97 -15.18
N ARG A 135 2.17 -3.74 -15.24
CA ARG A 135 1.13 -3.31 -16.18
C ARG A 135 1.56 -3.47 -17.63
N PHE A 136 2.82 -3.14 -17.93
CA PHE A 136 3.40 -3.32 -19.26
C PHE A 136 3.81 -4.77 -19.59
N GLY A 137 3.61 -5.71 -18.66
CA GLY A 137 4.01 -7.11 -18.84
C GLY A 137 5.52 -7.35 -18.73
N LYS A 138 6.29 -6.35 -18.31
CA LYS A 138 7.74 -6.40 -18.10
C LYS A 138 8.04 -7.03 -16.73
N LEU A 139 7.66 -8.32 -16.58
CA LEU A 139 7.67 -8.98 -15.27
C LEU A 139 9.07 -9.20 -14.71
N ASP A 140 10.08 -9.40 -15.55
CA ASP A 140 11.46 -9.59 -15.09
C ASP A 140 12.00 -8.27 -14.50
N GLU A 141 11.84 -7.14 -15.19
CA GLU A 141 12.20 -5.81 -14.69
C GLU A 141 11.40 -5.46 -13.40
N ALA A 142 10.12 -5.85 -13.36
CA ALA A 142 9.30 -5.65 -12.16
C ALA A 142 9.83 -6.45 -10.95
N LEU A 143 10.26 -7.69 -11.17
CA LEU A 143 10.83 -8.53 -10.12
C LEU A 143 12.11 -7.94 -9.55
N GLU A 144 12.96 -7.29 -10.36
CA GLU A 144 14.15 -6.59 -9.88
C GLU A 144 13.77 -5.45 -8.91
N GLN A 145 12.76 -4.65 -9.25
CA GLN A 145 12.27 -3.61 -8.34
C GLN A 145 11.65 -4.20 -7.07
N ILE A 146 10.94 -5.31 -7.21
CA ILE A 146 10.33 -6.01 -6.07
C ILE A 146 11.40 -6.61 -5.15
N ASP A 147 12.47 -7.20 -5.69
CA ASP A 147 13.59 -7.70 -4.88
C ASP A 147 14.17 -6.60 -3.97
N LEU A 148 14.38 -5.41 -4.52
CA LEU A 148 14.86 -4.26 -3.76
C LEU A 148 13.84 -3.76 -2.73
N LEU A 149 12.55 -3.72 -3.09
CA LEU A 149 11.48 -3.39 -2.14
C LEU A 149 11.43 -4.38 -0.99
N MET A 150 11.58 -5.67 -1.29
CA MET A 150 11.56 -6.72 -0.27
C MET A 150 12.78 -6.64 0.66
N ALA A 151 13.92 -6.17 0.18
CA ALA A 151 15.11 -5.94 1.01
C ALA A 151 14.95 -4.76 1.99
N HIS A 152 14.16 -3.74 1.64
CA HIS A 152 13.98 -2.50 2.41
C HIS A 152 12.59 -2.37 3.08
N ASP A 153 11.90 -3.47 3.34
CA ASP A 153 10.56 -3.48 3.95
C ASP A 153 9.47 -2.68 3.18
N GLY A 154 9.66 -2.47 1.90
CA GLY A 154 8.68 -1.84 1.01
C GLY A 154 7.40 -2.69 0.83
N THR A 155 6.34 -2.06 0.33
CA THR A 155 5.07 -2.72 0.03
C THR A 155 5.01 -3.18 -1.42
N VAL A 156 4.43 -4.36 -1.65
CA VAL A 156 4.25 -4.92 -2.99
C VAL A 156 2.79 -5.29 -3.20
N ASN A 157 2.23 -4.93 -4.35
CA ASN A 157 0.90 -5.36 -4.73
C ASN A 157 0.93 -6.75 -5.37
N PHE A 158 0.99 -7.78 -4.53
CA PHE A 158 1.04 -9.18 -4.97
C PHE A 158 -0.20 -9.63 -5.73
N GLU A 159 -1.36 -9.03 -5.49
CA GLU A 159 -2.59 -9.34 -6.23
C GLU A 159 -2.48 -8.89 -7.68
N PHE A 160 -1.94 -7.69 -7.91
CA PHE A 160 -1.72 -7.17 -9.25
C PHE A 160 -0.65 -7.97 -10.00
N LEU A 161 0.45 -8.36 -9.32
CA LEU A 161 1.46 -9.26 -9.87
C LEU A 161 0.84 -10.61 -10.28
N LEU A 162 0.01 -11.21 -9.42
CA LEU A 162 -0.68 -12.46 -9.70
C LEU A 162 -1.60 -12.33 -10.93
N GLN A 163 -2.32 -11.22 -11.06
CA GLN A 163 -3.20 -11.01 -12.20
C GLN A 163 -2.42 -10.89 -13.51
N ALA A 164 -1.31 -10.18 -13.52
CA ALA A 164 -0.44 -10.05 -14.69
C ALA A 164 0.16 -11.40 -15.12
N THR A 165 0.52 -12.26 -14.18
CA THR A 165 1.06 -13.59 -14.47
C THR A 165 0.05 -14.54 -15.11
N ARG A 166 -1.25 -14.27 -15.05
CA ARG A 166 -2.27 -15.11 -15.71
C ARG A 166 -2.12 -15.15 -17.23
N SER A 167 -1.72 -14.06 -17.84
CA SER A 167 -1.53 -13.93 -19.29
C SER A 167 -0.10 -14.20 -19.73
N SER A 168 0.83 -14.45 -18.80
CA SER A 168 2.23 -14.71 -19.12
C SER A 168 2.48 -16.16 -19.55
N ASP A 169 3.62 -16.40 -20.18
CA ASP A 169 4.10 -17.74 -20.54
C ASP A 169 4.47 -18.58 -19.31
N MET A 170 4.67 -19.89 -19.51
CA MET A 170 4.94 -20.84 -18.44
C MET A 170 6.28 -20.56 -17.73
N ASP A 171 7.29 -20.09 -18.45
CA ASP A 171 8.61 -19.87 -17.87
C ASP A 171 8.61 -18.60 -17.00
N THR A 172 7.92 -17.56 -17.42
CA THR A 172 7.67 -16.38 -16.59
C THR A 172 6.90 -16.73 -15.32
N ARG A 173 5.85 -17.56 -15.42
CA ARG A 173 5.13 -18.05 -14.23
C ARG A 173 6.02 -18.82 -13.26
N LYS A 174 6.94 -19.65 -13.77
CA LYS A 174 7.90 -20.36 -12.93
C LYS A 174 8.85 -19.41 -12.21
N ARG A 175 9.38 -18.38 -12.90
CA ARG A 175 10.24 -17.37 -12.28
C ARG A 175 9.52 -16.60 -11.19
N VAL A 176 8.31 -16.12 -11.47
CA VAL A 176 7.49 -15.43 -10.44
C VAL A 176 7.22 -16.34 -9.25
N LEU A 177 6.87 -17.61 -9.49
CA LEU A 177 6.63 -18.58 -8.41
C LEU A 177 7.88 -18.84 -7.56
N GLN A 178 9.04 -18.94 -8.20
CA GLN A 178 10.31 -19.07 -7.50
C GLN A 178 10.56 -17.85 -6.60
N LYS A 179 10.40 -16.63 -7.11
CA LYS A 179 10.55 -15.40 -6.34
C LYS A 179 9.55 -15.30 -5.17
N LEU A 180 8.28 -15.61 -5.41
CA LEU A 180 7.28 -15.66 -4.32
C LEU A 180 7.68 -16.70 -3.26
N THR A 181 8.29 -17.80 -3.66
CA THR A 181 8.77 -18.81 -2.72
C THR A 181 9.93 -18.28 -1.88
N GLU A 182 10.92 -17.61 -2.49
CA GLU A 182 12.03 -16.96 -1.79
C GLU A 182 11.51 -15.93 -0.76
N TYR A 183 10.57 -15.07 -1.15
CA TYR A 183 9.99 -14.05 -0.27
C TYR A 183 9.23 -14.64 0.93
N THR A 184 8.57 -15.80 0.76
CA THR A 184 7.87 -16.45 1.89
C THR A 184 8.79 -16.96 2.99
N HIS A 185 10.10 -17.09 2.73
CA HIS A 185 11.09 -17.43 3.77
C HIS A 185 11.46 -16.23 4.64
N SER A 186 11.45 -15.02 4.08
CA SER A 186 11.84 -13.80 4.77
C SER A 186 10.67 -13.01 5.36
N ARG A 187 9.47 -13.14 4.78
CA ARG A 187 8.30 -12.34 5.16
C ARG A 187 7.06 -13.18 5.47
N ARG A 188 6.34 -12.75 6.50
CA ARG A 188 5.06 -13.32 6.92
C ARG A 188 3.89 -12.45 6.45
N ASP A 189 3.89 -12.07 5.17
CA ASP A 189 2.83 -11.28 4.56
C ASP A 189 1.77 -12.23 3.98
N GLU A 190 0.54 -12.07 4.41
CA GLU A 190 -0.61 -12.86 3.98
C GLU A 190 -0.86 -12.78 2.48
N LYS A 191 -0.76 -11.58 1.90
CA LYS A 191 -0.99 -11.38 0.46
C LYS A 191 0.06 -12.11 -0.38
N LEU A 192 1.30 -12.16 0.12
CA LEU A 192 2.39 -12.91 -0.49
C LEU A 192 2.09 -14.43 -0.50
N TRP A 193 1.70 -14.99 0.64
CA TRP A 193 1.36 -16.40 0.75
C TRP A 193 0.13 -16.75 -0.12
N PHE A 194 -0.85 -15.86 -0.16
CA PHE A 194 -2.01 -16.02 -1.04
C PHE A 194 -1.62 -16.01 -2.52
N ALA A 195 -0.75 -15.08 -2.95
CA ALA A 195 -0.27 -15.00 -4.33
C ALA A 195 0.45 -16.30 -4.72
N LYS A 196 1.34 -16.80 -3.85
CA LYS A 196 2.05 -18.08 -4.07
C LYS A 196 1.07 -19.25 -4.21
N GLY A 197 0.14 -19.43 -3.27
CA GLY A 197 -0.85 -20.51 -3.32
C GLY A 197 -1.75 -20.42 -4.55
N SER A 198 -2.16 -19.21 -4.93
CA SER A 198 -2.96 -18.96 -6.12
C SER A 198 -2.20 -19.30 -7.40
N LEU A 199 -0.92 -18.97 -7.49
CA LEU A 199 -0.09 -19.27 -8.65
C LEU A 199 0.20 -20.76 -8.80
N GLU A 200 0.43 -21.48 -7.68
CA GLU A 200 0.52 -22.95 -7.69
C GLU A 200 -0.77 -23.58 -8.22
N ALA A 201 -1.91 -23.10 -7.76
CA ALA A 201 -3.22 -23.56 -8.22
C ALA A 201 -3.46 -23.29 -9.71
N MET A 202 -3.05 -22.11 -10.20
CA MET A 202 -3.13 -21.77 -11.63
C MET A 202 -2.26 -22.66 -12.51
N ASN A 203 -1.12 -23.12 -11.98
CA ASN A 203 -0.23 -24.05 -12.66
C ASN A 203 -0.72 -25.52 -12.57
N GLY A 204 -1.88 -25.76 -11.96
CA GLY A 204 -2.45 -27.09 -11.78
C GLY A 204 -1.88 -27.87 -10.58
N ASN A 205 -0.98 -27.29 -9.81
CA ASN A 205 -0.32 -27.92 -8.66
C ASN A 205 -1.20 -27.79 -7.40
N HIS A 206 -2.39 -28.39 -7.42
CA HIS A 206 -3.38 -28.23 -6.35
C HIS A 206 -2.88 -28.71 -4.97
N GLU A 207 -2.12 -29.79 -4.92
CA GLU A 207 -1.54 -30.30 -3.66
C GLU A 207 -0.55 -29.31 -3.06
N LYS A 208 0.32 -28.72 -3.89
CA LYS A 208 1.25 -27.68 -3.45
C LYS A 208 0.52 -26.42 -2.98
N ALA A 209 -0.55 -26.02 -3.67
CA ALA A 209 -1.36 -24.88 -3.26
C ALA A 209 -1.98 -25.09 -1.87
N ILE A 210 -2.46 -26.31 -1.58
CA ILE A 210 -2.99 -26.70 -0.25
C ILE A 210 -1.86 -26.67 0.80
N ALA A 211 -0.67 -27.20 0.47
CA ALA A 211 0.47 -27.19 1.36
C ALA A 211 0.93 -25.75 1.69
N VAL A 212 0.88 -24.84 0.72
CA VAL A 212 1.17 -23.40 0.96
C VAL A 212 0.21 -22.81 1.99
N ILE A 213 -1.10 -23.13 1.92
CA ILE A 213 -2.11 -22.65 2.86
C ILE A 213 -1.83 -23.21 4.27
N ALA A 214 -1.55 -24.51 4.38
CA ALA A 214 -1.23 -25.15 5.65
C ALA A 214 0.05 -24.56 6.29
N ASN A 215 1.07 -24.30 5.48
CA ASN A 215 2.32 -23.67 5.93
C ASN A 215 2.10 -22.23 6.38
N ALA A 216 1.22 -21.47 5.73
CA ALA A 216 0.86 -20.11 6.16
C ALA A 216 0.20 -20.11 7.55
N GLU A 217 -0.65 -21.07 7.84
CA GLU A 217 -1.27 -21.28 9.16
C GLU A 217 -0.20 -21.59 10.23
N THR A 218 0.73 -22.48 9.91
CA THR A 218 1.85 -22.85 10.80
C THR A 218 2.78 -21.68 11.06
N ALA A 219 3.03 -20.84 10.04
CA ALA A 219 3.83 -19.63 10.15
C ALA A 219 3.14 -18.50 10.92
N LYS A 220 1.93 -18.73 11.48
CA LYS A 220 1.09 -17.72 12.17
C LYS A 220 0.77 -16.51 11.29
N VAL A 221 0.77 -16.67 9.99
CA VAL A 221 0.17 -15.72 9.08
C VAL A 221 -1.33 -15.81 9.30
N ARG A 222 -1.98 -14.74 9.78
CA ARG A 222 -3.42 -14.78 10.07
C ARG A 222 -4.18 -15.12 8.80
N PRO A 223 -4.97 -16.22 8.79
CA PRO A 223 -5.75 -16.56 7.61
C PRO A 223 -6.89 -15.55 7.49
N PHE A 224 -6.86 -14.78 6.44
CA PHE A 224 -7.94 -13.87 6.10
C PHE A 224 -8.95 -14.54 5.17
N THR A 225 -10.08 -13.87 4.96
CA THR A 225 -11.17 -14.24 4.06
C THR A 225 -10.73 -14.71 2.65
N LEU A 226 -9.53 -14.33 2.21
CA LEU A 226 -8.94 -14.75 0.95
C LEU A 226 -8.59 -16.24 0.91
N PHE A 227 -8.10 -16.80 2.01
CA PHE A 227 -7.86 -18.25 2.12
C PHE A 227 -9.18 -19.04 2.15
N ASP A 228 -10.23 -18.47 2.73
CA ASP A 228 -11.56 -19.08 2.69
C ASP A 228 -12.15 -19.09 1.27
N ALA A 229 -11.86 -18.08 0.47
CA ALA A 229 -12.21 -18.04 -0.95
C ALA A 229 -11.45 -19.12 -1.76
N LEU A 230 -10.16 -19.33 -1.49
CA LEU A 230 -9.39 -20.43 -2.07
C LEU A 230 -9.92 -21.79 -1.58
N ARG A 231 -10.13 -21.96 -0.29
CA ARG A 231 -10.76 -23.17 0.27
C ARG A 231 -12.12 -23.45 -0.37
N GLY A 232 -12.96 -22.43 -0.58
CA GLY A 232 -14.26 -22.54 -1.24
C GLY A 232 -14.15 -23.05 -2.66
N ARG A 233 -13.20 -22.53 -3.45
CA ARG A 233 -12.96 -22.99 -4.82
C ARG A 233 -12.42 -24.41 -4.91
N PHE A 234 -11.65 -24.87 -3.91
CA PHE A 234 -11.10 -26.23 -3.85
C PHE A 234 -11.97 -27.22 -3.10
N ARG A 235 -12.91 -26.78 -2.24
CA ARG A 235 -13.81 -27.63 -1.48
C ARG A 235 -14.62 -28.59 -2.36
N VAL A 236 -14.94 -28.19 -3.57
CA VAL A 236 -15.65 -29.03 -4.55
C VAL A 236 -14.78 -30.23 -5.02
N ARG A 237 -13.45 -30.13 -4.95
CA ARG A 237 -12.52 -31.19 -5.36
C ARG A 237 -11.91 -31.96 -4.18
N ILE A 238 -11.85 -31.35 -2.99
CA ILE A 238 -11.27 -31.90 -1.75
C ILE A 238 -12.24 -32.91 -1.05
N ARG A 239 -13.46 -33.09 -1.52
CA ARG A 239 -14.41 -34.08 -0.94
C ARG A 239 -13.90 -35.52 -0.89
N ARG A 240 -12.69 -35.79 -1.40
CA ARG A 240 -12.03 -37.10 -1.35
C ARG A 240 -10.76 -37.18 -0.50
N VAL A 241 -10.28 -36.09 0.06
CA VAL A 241 -9.15 -36.10 1.00
C VAL A 241 -9.73 -35.88 2.38
N THR A 242 -9.86 -36.95 3.13
CA THR A 242 -10.39 -36.92 4.51
C THR A 242 -9.32 -36.37 5.44
N TRP A 243 -9.73 -35.72 6.52
CA TRP A 243 -8.84 -35.16 7.56
C TRP A 243 -7.90 -36.22 8.20
N SER A 244 -8.09 -37.51 7.95
CA SER A 244 -7.19 -38.58 8.36
C SER A 244 -5.82 -38.53 7.66
N ASP A 245 -5.75 -37.94 6.47
CA ASP A 245 -4.48 -37.86 5.71
C ASP A 245 -3.59 -36.71 6.23
N PHE A 246 -4.16 -35.76 6.95
CA PHE A 246 -3.40 -34.68 7.60
C PHE A 246 -2.66 -35.13 8.87
N GLY A 247 -3.12 -36.19 9.54
CA GLY A 247 -2.45 -36.74 10.72
C GLY A 247 -1.09 -37.40 10.43
N MET A 248 -0.87 -37.82 9.19
CA MET A 248 0.39 -38.49 8.80
C MET A 248 1.56 -37.53 8.53
N PHE A 249 1.28 -36.28 8.25
CA PHE A 249 2.33 -35.27 8.02
C PHE A 249 2.97 -34.72 9.29
N HIS A 250 2.29 -34.83 10.45
CA HIS A 250 2.89 -34.46 11.74
C HIS A 250 3.95 -35.46 12.22
N ALA A 251 3.89 -36.71 11.76
CA ALA A 251 4.83 -37.72 12.18
C ALA A 251 6.18 -37.72 11.43
N VAL A 252 6.28 -37.01 10.29
CA VAL A 252 7.52 -36.94 9.49
C VAL A 252 8.38 -35.73 9.87
N ALA A 253 7.82 -34.72 10.56
CA ALA A 253 8.57 -33.54 11.00
C ALA A 253 9.34 -33.75 12.33
N GLU A 254 9.12 -34.87 13.04
CA GLU A 254 9.82 -35.17 14.30
C GLU A 254 10.98 -36.16 14.15
N THR A 255 11.30 -36.61 12.91
CA THR A 255 12.37 -37.60 12.67
C THR A 255 13.44 -37.17 11.68
N CYS A 256 13.70 -35.84 11.52
CA CYS A 256 14.91 -35.34 10.83
C CYS A 256 15.55 -34.21 11.61
#